data_ab92072ea5c76e700a42f03dce0e8391
#
_entry.id   ab92072ea5c76e700a42f03dce0e8391
#
_cell.length_a   1.000
_cell.length_b   1.000
_cell.length_c   1.000
_cell.angle_alpha   90.00
_cell.angle_beta   90.00
_cell.angle_gamma   90.00
#
_symmetry.space_group_name_H-M   'P 1'
#
loop_
_entity.id
_entity.type
_entity.pdbx_description
1 polymer ?
#
loop_
_entity_poly.entity_id
_entity_poly.type
_entity_poly.pdbx_seq_one_letter_code
_entity_poly.pdbx_strand_id
1 'polypeptide(L)'
;MGENKNTLTKNYIVEKSKPLIWSKFSEYNLGEMRLIDTYLAKINAREEESSEVVFTIDEYLKLLGYEYPNKLKSREIEKSLDKLLGSRIKIDLNNSGDYIKVNLFSDARVVVSNPEYGKRTITIDCNPKLKEAFFGLAEKGYVEYALDYSLRLKSKYALKLYPLLKDKLYRREWTVELKDLRELMGATNKNNESFREFNKVLQKCEEDINKVTDIEFEYEKITRGRLTRAIKFKIKKRAAEQAQIDGQMDIYDFPEYCPDSDQTAGGQNEVLDGKFALWSESCSNEFSRSQLEELALLAEGHVEYDPADPGRHDLDIYHYLLRKYKSLQNKQGVKSRFGYMKYLVENDV
;
A
#
# COMPACT_ATOMS: atom_id res chain seq x y z
N MET A 1 -9.10 -21.27 -17.99
CA MET A 1 -9.93 -20.99 -16.83
C MET A 1 -9.48 -19.63 -16.33
N GLY A 2 -10.28 -18.58 -16.58
CA GLY A 2 -9.94 -17.23 -16.15
C GLY A 2 -9.90 -17.15 -14.62
N GLU A 3 -8.79 -16.75 -14.06
CA GLU A 3 -8.71 -16.39 -12.66
C GLU A 3 -9.73 -15.28 -12.40
N ASN A 4 -10.62 -15.56 -11.48
CA ASN A 4 -11.68 -14.63 -11.10
C ASN A 4 -11.02 -13.42 -10.42
N LYS A 5 -10.85 -12.30 -11.16
CA LYS A 5 -10.26 -11.03 -10.67
C LYS A 5 -10.94 -10.43 -9.43
N ASN A 6 -11.94 -11.12 -8.88
CA ASN A 6 -12.73 -10.71 -7.73
C ASN A 6 -12.39 -11.40 -6.40
N THR A 7 -11.49 -12.40 -6.38
CA THR A 7 -11.16 -13.12 -5.13
C THR A 7 -10.20 -12.29 -4.29
N LEU A 8 -10.57 -12.00 -3.05
CA LEU A 8 -9.77 -11.25 -2.10
C LEU A 8 -8.51 -12.05 -1.70
N THR A 9 -7.32 -11.51 -1.92
CA THR A 9 -6.03 -12.16 -1.62
C THR A 9 -5.16 -11.30 -0.70
N LYS A 10 -4.17 -11.91 -0.05
CA LYS A 10 -3.20 -11.21 0.83
C LYS A 10 -2.30 -10.24 0.08
N ASN A 11 -2.14 -10.43 -1.22
CA ASN A 11 -1.27 -9.65 -2.10
C ASN A 11 -1.87 -8.32 -2.55
N TYR A 12 -3.09 -8.00 -2.12
CA TYR A 12 -3.67 -6.70 -2.40
C TYR A 12 -2.89 -5.58 -1.71
N ILE A 13 -2.72 -4.48 -2.42
CA ILE A 13 -2.09 -3.26 -1.91
C ILE A 13 -3.16 -2.33 -1.38
N VAL A 14 -2.95 -1.82 -0.20
CA VAL A 14 -3.76 -0.76 0.41
C VAL A 14 -3.17 0.58 0.00
N GLU A 15 -3.89 1.36 -0.78
CA GLU A 15 -3.56 2.74 -1.11
C GLU A 15 -4.37 3.67 -0.18
N LYS A 16 -3.71 4.28 0.81
CA LYS A 16 -4.37 5.10 1.82
C LYS A 16 -3.95 6.54 1.73
N SER A 17 -4.88 7.43 1.44
CA SER A 17 -4.60 8.86 1.30
C SER A 17 -4.12 9.50 2.61
N LYS A 18 -3.30 10.56 2.50
CA LYS A 18 -2.84 11.32 3.68
C LYS A 18 -4.00 11.87 4.53
N PRO A 19 -5.08 12.42 3.99
CA PRO A 19 -6.24 12.81 4.81
C PRO A 19 -6.80 11.68 5.67
N LEU A 20 -6.87 10.44 5.15
CA LEU A 20 -7.29 9.27 5.93
C LEU A 20 -6.22 8.84 6.94
N ILE A 21 -4.94 8.87 6.58
CA ILE A 21 -3.85 8.52 7.50
C ILE A 21 -3.85 9.44 8.72
N TRP A 22 -3.97 10.76 8.51
CA TRP A 22 -3.90 11.78 9.55
C TRP A 22 -5.23 12.03 10.26
N SER A 23 -6.33 11.43 9.83
CA SER A 23 -7.63 11.53 10.50
C SER A 23 -7.66 10.79 11.84
N LYS A 24 -8.60 11.19 12.73
CA LYS A 24 -8.72 10.62 14.07
C LYS A 24 -9.74 9.49 14.07
N PHE A 25 -9.27 8.26 14.32
CA PHE A 25 -10.07 7.03 14.35
C PHE A 25 -10.37 6.55 15.78
N SER A 26 -10.63 7.46 16.72
CA SER A 26 -10.78 7.12 18.14
C SER A 26 -11.92 6.13 18.43
N GLU A 27 -12.98 6.18 17.64
CA GLU A 27 -14.19 5.36 17.83
C GLU A 27 -14.09 3.95 17.24
N TYR A 28 -13.11 3.72 16.36
CA TYR A 28 -12.95 2.44 15.67
C TYR A 28 -12.15 1.43 16.49
N ASN A 29 -12.49 0.16 16.38
CA ASN A 29 -11.70 -0.95 16.88
C ASN A 29 -10.85 -1.60 15.75
N LEU A 30 -10.11 -2.65 16.09
CA LEU A 30 -9.24 -3.35 15.15
C LEU A 30 -10.01 -3.97 13.97
N GLY A 31 -11.19 -4.55 14.23
CA GLY A 31 -12.02 -5.19 13.20
C GLY A 31 -12.49 -4.20 12.14
N GLU A 32 -13.01 -3.05 12.57
CA GLU A 32 -13.46 -1.98 11.69
C GLU A 32 -12.30 -1.39 10.88
N MET A 33 -11.14 -1.17 11.50
CA MET A 33 -9.96 -0.65 10.79
C MET A 33 -9.44 -1.63 9.74
N ARG A 34 -9.48 -2.94 10.00
CA ARG A 34 -9.13 -3.97 9.00
C ARG A 34 -10.13 -4.01 7.85
N LEU A 35 -11.43 -3.80 8.10
CA LEU A 35 -12.45 -3.68 7.05
C LEU A 35 -12.21 -2.45 6.17
N ILE A 36 -11.81 -1.31 6.77
CA ILE A 36 -11.42 -0.12 6.03
C ILE A 36 -10.23 -0.42 5.11
N ASP A 37 -9.18 -1.06 5.61
CA ASP A 37 -8.01 -1.39 4.80
C ASP A 37 -8.34 -2.44 3.73
N THR A 38 -9.25 -3.39 4.01
CA THR A 38 -9.75 -4.34 3.01
C THR A 38 -10.54 -3.64 1.89
N TYR A 39 -11.36 -2.65 2.24
CA TYR A 39 -12.05 -1.81 1.27
C TYR A 39 -11.06 -1.04 0.39
N LEU A 40 -10.08 -0.35 1.01
CA LEU A 40 -9.06 0.41 0.30
C LEU A 40 -8.20 -0.47 -0.62
N ALA A 41 -7.95 -1.71 -0.23
CA ALA A 41 -7.20 -2.66 -1.04
C ALA A 41 -7.97 -3.18 -2.26
N LYS A 42 -9.31 -3.17 -2.22
CA LYS A 42 -10.16 -3.63 -3.33
C LYS A 42 -10.65 -2.52 -4.24
N ILE A 43 -10.73 -1.31 -3.75
CA ILE A 43 -11.15 -0.18 -4.57
C ILE A 43 -10.06 0.14 -5.59
N ASN A 44 -10.45 0.42 -6.83
CA ASN A 44 -9.52 1.01 -7.78
C ASN A 44 -9.51 2.53 -7.56
N ALA A 45 -8.55 3.01 -6.80
CA ALA A 45 -8.46 4.43 -6.45
C ALA A 45 -8.22 5.37 -7.66
N ARG A 46 -7.99 4.81 -8.85
CA ARG A 46 -7.83 5.55 -10.12
C ARG A 46 -9.12 5.60 -10.95
N GLU A 47 -10.15 4.83 -10.57
CA GLU A 47 -11.44 4.76 -11.24
C GLU A 47 -12.55 5.23 -10.28
N GLU A 48 -12.88 6.52 -10.29
CA GLU A 48 -13.88 7.12 -9.40
C GLU A 48 -15.32 6.61 -9.63
N GLU A 49 -15.56 5.91 -10.73
CA GLU A 49 -16.91 5.49 -11.15
C GLU A 49 -17.45 4.35 -10.30
N SER A 50 -16.59 3.53 -9.70
CA SER A 50 -17.00 2.40 -8.88
C SER A 50 -16.42 2.48 -7.48
N SER A 51 -17.23 3.00 -6.55
CA SER A 51 -16.91 3.04 -5.12
C SER A 51 -17.41 1.81 -4.35
N GLU A 52 -18.18 0.95 -5.00
CA GLU A 52 -18.71 -0.27 -4.42
C GLU A 52 -17.66 -1.39 -4.41
N VAL A 53 -17.42 -1.97 -3.25
CA VAL A 53 -16.52 -3.11 -3.05
C VAL A 53 -17.31 -4.32 -2.58
N VAL A 54 -17.08 -5.47 -3.23
CA VAL A 54 -17.78 -6.71 -2.94
C VAL A 54 -16.78 -7.81 -2.58
N PHE A 55 -17.02 -8.56 -1.48
CA PHE A 55 -16.27 -9.75 -1.09
C PHE A 55 -17.12 -10.66 -0.21
N THR A 56 -16.72 -11.92 -0.09
CA THR A 56 -17.43 -12.85 0.79
C THR A 56 -16.87 -12.87 2.21
N ILE A 57 -17.71 -13.15 3.19
CA ILE A 57 -17.26 -13.33 4.59
C ILE A 57 -16.22 -14.46 4.68
N ASP A 58 -16.38 -15.52 3.90
CA ASP A 58 -15.47 -16.65 3.92
C ASP A 58 -14.08 -16.30 3.36
N GLU A 59 -14.00 -15.50 2.29
CA GLU A 59 -12.74 -14.95 1.77
C GLU A 59 -12.05 -14.09 2.83
N TYR A 60 -12.79 -13.20 3.47
CA TYR A 60 -12.24 -12.33 4.50
C TYR A 60 -11.77 -13.12 5.73
N LEU A 61 -12.52 -14.15 6.17
CA LEU A 61 -12.10 -15.03 7.26
C LEU A 61 -10.83 -15.81 6.93
N LYS A 62 -10.68 -16.31 5.68
CA LYS A 62 -9.45 -16.96 5.22
C LYS A 62 -8.25 -16.02 5.29
N LEU A 63 -8.42 -14.76 4.89
CA LEU A 63 -7.36 -13.74 5.01
C LEU A 63 -6.95 -13.50 6.47
N LEU A 64 -7.92 -13.54 7.39
CA LEU A 64 -7.66 -13.43 8.83
C LEU A 64 -7.03 -14.71 9.45
N GLY A 65 -6.81 -15.77 8.63
CA GLY A 65 -6.18 -17.02 9.06
C GLY A 65 -7.15 -18.08 9.60
N TYR A 66 -8.45 -17.95 9.34
CA TYR A 66 -9.45 -18.97 9.71
C TYR A 66 -9.64 -19.95 8.55
N GLU A 67 -9.33 -21.24 8.77
CA GLU A 67 -9.42 -22.29 7.74
C GLU A 67 -10.87 -22.68 7.40
N TYR A 68 -11.78 -22.53 8.36
CA TYR A 68 -13.18 -22.95 8.22
C TYR A 68 -14.15 -21.83 8.56
N PRO A 69 -15.37 -21.81 7.92
CA PRO A 69 -16.41 -20.87 8.25
C PRO A 69 -16.77 -20.94 9.76
N ASN A 70 -16.56 -19.84 10.45
CA ASN A 70 -16.83 -19.74 11.88
C ASN A 70 -18.01 -18.79 12.12
N LYS A 71 -19.17 -19.36 12.52
CA LYS A 71 -20.40 -18.56 12.74
C LYS A 71 -20.23 -17.43 13.75
N LEU A 72 -19.40 -17.64 14.80
CA LEU A 72 -19.14 -16.59 15.80
C LEU A 72 -18.33 -15.45 15.19
N LYS A 73 -17.31 -15.78 14.40
CA LYS A 73 -16.49 -14.77 13.71
C LYS A 73 -17.26 -14.04 12.62
N SER A 74 -18.15 -14.73 11.89
CA SER A 74 -19.06 -14.08 10.93
C SER A 74 -19.94 -13.02 11.61
N ARG A 75 -20.49 -13.33 12.80
CA ARG A 75 -21.27 -12.35 13.59
C ARG A 75 -20.44 -11.19 14.10
N GLU A 76 -19.17 -11.42 14.45
CA GLU A 76 -18.24 -10.33 14.82
C GLU A 76 -17.98 -9.39 13.64
N ILE A 77 -17.84 -9.92 12.43
CA ILE A 77 -17.69 -9.12 11.21
C ILE A 77 -18.95 -8.29 10.96
N GLU A 78 -20.14 -8.89 11.04
CA GLU A 78 -21.42 -8.18 10.90
C GLU A 78 -21.55 -7.03 11.91
N LYS A 79 -21.22 -7.27 13.19
CA LYS A 79 -21.17 -6.22 14.21
C LYS A 79 -20.15 -5.11 13.89
N SER A 80 -19.01 -5.49 13.32
CA SER A 80 -18.01 -4.49 12.89
C SER A 80 -18.50 -3.65 11.72
N LEU A 81 -19.29 -4.23 10.80
CA LEU A 81 -19.94 -3.48 9.72
C LEU A 81 -20.98 -2.49 10.26
N ASP A 82 -21.85 -2.92 11.17
CA ASP A 82 -22.84 -2.06 11.81
C ASP A 82 -22.18 -0.85 12.49
N LYS A 83 -21.10 -1.13 13.23
CA LYS A 83 -20.35 -0.08 13.91
C LYS A 83 -19.60 0.82 12.94
N LEU A 84 -19.05 0.26 11.84
CA LEU A 84 -18.38 1.00 10.78
C LEU A 84 -19.30 2.07 10.17
N LEU A 85 -20.56 1.70 9.92
CA LEU A 85 -21.60 2.62 9.41
C LEU A 85 -22.02 3.68 10.44
N GLY A 86 -22.05 3.32 11.73
CA GLY A 86 -22.43 4.23 12.81
C GLY A 86 -21.33 5.19 13.27
N SER A 87 -20.06 4.84 13.03
CA SER A 87 -18.91 5.60 13.53
C SER A 87 -18.54 6.76 12.62
N ARG A 88 -18.19 7.90 13.23
CA ARG A 88 -17.77 9.10 12.50
C ARG A 88 -16.27 9.30 12.62
N ILE A 89 -15.67 9.79 11.53
CA ILE A 89 -14.31 10.30 11.54
C ILE A 89 -14.30 11.83 11.49
N LYS A 90 -13.22 12.38 11.99
CA LYS A 90 -12.89 13.79 11.82
C LYS A 90 -11.77 13.90 10.78
N ILE A 91 -12.08 14.51 9.63
CA ILE A 91 -11.12 14.82 8.58
C ILE A 91 -10.89 16.31 8.57
N ASP A 92 -9.63 16.74 8.68
CA ASP A 92 -9.27 18.14 8.51
C ASP A 92 -9.24 18.45 7.01
N LEU A 93 -10.00 19.49 6.61
CA LEU A 93 -10.16 19.87 5.21
C LEU A 93 -9.00 20.72 4.72
N ASN A 94 -8.53 21.61 5.60
CA ASN A 94 -7.50 22.58 5.33
C ASN A 94 -6.61 22.68 6.58
N ASN A 95 -5.38 23.09 6.45
CA ASN A 95 -4.50 23.39 7.60
C ASN A 95 -4.99 24.57 8.45
N SER A 96 -6.17 25.13 8.17
CA SER A 96 -6.83 26.25 8.89
C SER A 96 -7.58 25.83 10.14
N GLY A 97 -7.72 24.51 10.40
CA GLY A 97 -8.49 23.99 11.52
C GLY A 97 -9.95 23.64 11.18
N ASP A 98 -10.37 23.87 9.95
CA ASP A 98 -11.67 23.43 9.45
C ASP A 98 -11.72 21.92 9.33
N TYR A 99 -12.82 21.31 9.73
CA TYR A 99 -12.98 19.87 9.67
C TYR A 99 -14.41 19.46 9.39
N ILE A 100 -14.55 18.26 8.81
CA ILE A 100 -15.84 17.58 8.72
C ILE A 100 -15.89 16.38 9.67
N LYS A 101 -17.06 16.12 10.24
CA LYS A 101 -17.39 14.87 10.93
C LYS A 101 -18.40 14.11 10.09
N VAL A 102 -18.01 12.95 9.61
CA VAL A 102 -18.80 12.18 8.65
C VAL A 102 -18.53 10.69 8.80
N ASN A 103 -19.49 9.85 8.43
CA ASN A 103 -19.29 8.41 8.35
C ASN A 103 -18.44 8.11 7.10
N LEU A 104 -17.50 7.18 7.21
CA LEU A 104 -16.64 6.78 6.08
C LEU A 104 -17.44 6.17 4.93
N PHE A 105 -18.45 5.37 5.27
CA PHE A 105 -19.25 4.61 4.33
C PHE A 105 -20.70 5.06 4.39
N SER A 106 -21.36 5.05 3.23
CA SER A 106 -22.78 5.38 3.09
C SER A 106 -23.66 4.15 3.31
N ASP A 107 -23.17 2.99 2.87
CA ASP A 107 -23.92 1.75 2.86
C ASP A 107 -22.99 0.55 3.07
N ALA A 108 -23.51 -0.47 3.74
CA ALA A 108 -22.93 -1.79 3.77
C ALA A 108 -24.07 -2.82 3.82
N ARG A 109 -24.03 -3.80 2.91
CA ARG A 109 -25.04 -4.84 2.80
C ARG A 109 -24.42 -6.21 3.02
N VAL A 110 -25.15 -7.06 3.69
CA VAL A 110 -24.83 -8.49 3.78
C VAL A 110 -25.93 -9.26 3.03
N VAL A 111 -25.55 -9.83 1.89
CA VAL A 111 -26.47 -10.63 1.06
C VAL A 111 -26.21 -12.10 1.29
N VAL A 112 -27.25 -12.86 1.63
CA VAL A 112 -27.19 -14.30 1.77
C VAL A 112 -27.58 -14.93 0.44
N SER A 113 -26.59 -15.38 -0.32
CA SER A 113 -26.82 -15.93 -1.67
C SER A 113 -27.47 -17.31 -1.67
N ASN A 114 -27.29 -18.07 -0.59
CA ASN A 114 -27.95 -19.38 -0.38
C ASN A 114 -28.15 -19.59 1.11
N PRO A 115 -29.42 -19.60 1.62
CA PRO A 115 -29.73 -19.83 3.04
C PRO A 115 -29.26 -21.21 3.55
N GLU A 116 -29.23 -22.24 2.69
CA GLU A 116 -28.83 -23.59 3.08
C GLU A 116 -27.32 -23.74 3.26
N TYR A 117 -26.51 -23.06 2.44
CA TYR A 117 -25.04 -23.14 2.49
C TYR A 117 -24.39 -21.93 3.14
N GLY A 118 -25.16 -20.96 3.59
CA GLY A 118 -24.69 -19.85 4.41
C GLY A 118 -23.67 -18.91 3.77
N LYS A 119 -23.52 -18.92 2.44
CA LYS A 119 -22.60 -18.02 1.72
C LYS A 119 -23.10 -16.57 1.82
N ARG A 120 -22.32 -15.74 2.52
CA ARG A 120 -22.64 -14.33 2.77
C ARG A 120 -21.68 -13.43 2.02
N THR A 121 -22.22 -12.53 1.25
CA THR A 121 -21.46 -11.53 0.49
C THR A 121 -21.64 -10.18 1.17
N ILE A 122 -20.52 -9.50 1.43
CA ILE A 122 -20.48 -8.13 1.93
C ILE A 122 -20.31 -7.21 0.75
N THR A 123 -21.14 -6.18 0.69
CA THR A 123 -21.01 -5.05 -0.23
C THR A 123 -20.83 -3.79 0.61
N ILE A 124 -19.81 -2.98 0.34
CA ILE A 124 -19.53 -1.73 1.06
C ILE A 124 -19.37 -0.62 0.03
N ASP A 125 -20.00 0.53 0.28
CA ASP A 125 -19.86 1.72 -0.54
C ASP A 125 -19.40 2.93 0.27
N CYS A 126 -18.50 3.74 -0.29
CA CYS A 126 -17.97 4.91 0.40
C CYS A 126 -19.00 6.04 0.47
N ASN A 127 -18.82 6.91 1.46
CA ASN A 127 -19.61 8.12 1.54
C ASN A 127 -19.27 9.07 0.37
N PRO A 128 -20.23 9.47 -0.48
CA PRO A 128 -19.98 10.35 -1.62
C PRO A 128 -19.27 11.67 -1.27
N LYS A 129 -19.47 12.18 -0.04
CA LYS A 129 -18.79 13.39 0.47
C LYS A 129 -17.28 13.18 0.71
N LEU A 130 -16.83 11.94 0.72
CA LEU A 130 -15.43 11.57 0.97
C LEU A 130 -14.74 10.98 -0.26
N LYS A 131 -15.36 11.03 -1.44
CA LYS A 131 -14.74 10.52 -2.68
C LYS A 131 -13.32 11.03 -2.87
N GLU A 132 -13.05 12.30 -2.67
CA GLU A 132 -11.71 12.87 -2.76
C GLU A 132 -10.71 12.23 -1.77
N ALA A 133 -11.17 11.79 -0.59
CA ALA A 133 -10.29 11.14 0.39
C ALA A 133 -9.97 9.70 0.00
N PHE A 134 -10.77 9.05 -0.82
CA PHE A 134 -10.58 7.69 -1.29
C PHE A 134 -9.90 7.63 -2.66
N PHE A 135 -10.20 8.55 -3.57
CA PHE A 135 -9.79 8.51 -4.98
C PHE A 135 -8.75 9.58 -5.38
N GLY A 136 -8.73 10.74 -4.75
CA GLY A 136 -7.82 11.85 -5.06
C GLY A 136 -6.37 11.61 -4.59
N LEU A 137 -5.82 10.41 -4.81
CA LEU A 137 -4.53 10.00 -4.24
C LEU A 137 -3.36 10.82 -4.75
N ALA A 138 -3.31 11.09 -6.06
CA ALA A 138 -2.23 11.84 -6.69
C ALA A 138 -2.12 13.27 -6.15
N GLU A 139 -3.25 13.94 -5.92
CA GLU A 139 -3.30 15.32 -5.44
C GLU A 139 -3.04 15.43 -3.93
N LYS A 140 -3.59 14.51 -3.15
CA LYS A 140 -3.52 14.54 -1.68
C LYS A 140 -2.26 13.86 -1.14
N GLY A 141 -1.62 13.02 -1.94
CA GLY A 141 -0.57 12.10 -1.52
C GLY A 141 -1.14 10.92 -0.74
N TYR A 142 -0.47 9.80 -0.78
CA TYR A 142 -0.92 8.54 -0.17
C TYR A 142 0.26 7.69 0.30
N VAL A 143 -0.05 6.60 0.96
CA VAL A 143 0.90 5.57 1.39
C VAL A 143 0.37 4.22 0.93
N GLU A 144 1.28 3.39 0.44
CA GLU A 144 1.01 2.03 -0.01
C GLU A 144 1.60 1.00 0.96
N TYR A 145 0.87 -0.09 1.18
CA TYR A 145 1.34 -1.24 1.94
C TYR A 145 0.50 -2.48 1.65
N ALA A 146 1.09 -3.67 1.83
CA ALA A 146 0.37 -4.92 1.64
C ALA A 146 -0.77 -5.08 2.67
N LEU A 147 -1.93 -5.51 2.21
CA LEU A 147 -3.08 -5.81 3.06
C LEU A 147 -2.73 -6.84 4.14
N ASP A 148 -1.86 -7.82 3.84
CA ASP A 148 -1.40 -8.82 4.80
C ASP A 148 -0.79 -8.19 6.06
N TYR A 149 -0.03 -7.11 5.93
CA TYR A 149 0.54 -6.42 7.09
C TYR A 149 -0.55 -5.88 8.01
N SER A 150 -1.54 -5.20 7.46
CA SER A 150 -2.64 -4.65 8.25
C SER A 150 -3.47 -5.73 8.94
N LEU A 151 -3.71 -6.86 8.25
CA LEU A 151 -4.46 -7.99 8.82
C LEU A 151 -3.71 -8.74 9.93
N ARG A 152 -2.38 -8.77 9.87
CA ARG A 152 -1.52 -9.42 10.87
C ARG A 152 -1.26 -8.58 12.11
N LEU A 153 -1.34 -7.25 12.03
CA LEU A 153 -1.21 -6.37 13.21
C LEU A 153 -2.32 -6.67 14.23
N LYS A 154 -1.94 -6.81 15.50
CA LYS A 154 -2.81 -7.33 16.56
C LYS A 154 -3.53 -6.24 17.36
N SER A 155 -3.14 -4.98 17.20
CA SER A 155 -3.72 -3.88 17.94
C SER A 155 -4.19 -2.75 17.02
N LYS A 156 -5.31 -2.10 17.38
CA LYS A 156 -5.78 -0.90 16.67
C LYS A 156 -4.75 0.23 16.67
N TYR A 157 -3.93 0.29 17.71
CA TYR A 157 -2.90 1.31 17.84
C TYR A 157 -1.73 1.06 16.88
N ALA A 158 -1.30 -0.20 16.75
CA ALA A 158 -0.29 -0.59 15.76
C ALA A 158 -0.80 -0.35 14.33
N LEU A 159 -2.05 -0.77 14.04
CA LEU A 159 -2.68 -0.56 12.73
C LEU A 159 -2.87 0.93 12.39
N LYS A 160 -3.02 1.80 13.38
CA LYS A 160 -3.07 3.25 13.18
C LYS A 160 -1.68 3.88 13.06
N LEU A 161 -0.71 3.43 13.87
CA LEU A 161 0.65 3.97 13.87
C LEU A 161 1.43 3.60 12.61
N TYR A 162 1.25 2.39 12.09
CA TYR A 162 1.99 1.88 10.93
C TYR A 162 1.92 2.81 9.69
N PRO A 163 0.75 3.18 9.15
CA PRO A 163 0.70 4.10 8.01
C PRO A 163 1.21 5.51 8.33
N LEU A 164 1.13 5.99 9.58
CA LEU A 164 1.76 7.25 10.00
C LEU A 164 3.28 7.18 9.90
N LEU A 165 3.87 6.05 10.32
CA LEU A 165 5.31 5.84 10.20
C LEU A 165 5.73 5.67 8.74
N LYS A 166 4.94 4.96 7.93
CA LYS A 166 5.17 4.83 6.48
C LYS A 166 5.17 6.20 5.78
N ASP A 167 4.25 7.10 6.12
CA ASP A 167 4.24 8.49 5.59
C ASP A 167 5.51 9.27 5.94
N LYS A 168 6.20 8.91 7.01
CA LYS A 168 7.45 9.55 7.46
C LYS A 168 8.71 8.77 7.12
N LEU A 169 8.59 7.60 6.50
CA LEU A 169 9.73 6.73 6.20
C LEU A 169 10.82 7.44 5.38
N TYR A 170 10.43 8.29 4.41
CA TYR A 170 11.38 9.06 3.58
C TYR A 170 12.28 10.00 4.39
N ARG A 171 11.79 10.51 5.54
CA ARG A 171 12.57 11.35 6.46
C ARG A 171 13.42 10.55 7.43
N ARG A 172 13.17 9.24 7.55
CA ARG A 172 13.78 8.34 8.54
C ARG A 172 13.56 8.74 10.00
N GLU A 173 13.02 9.92 10.26
CA GLU A 173 12.74 10.46 11.58
C GLU A 173 11.40 11.21 11.59
N TRP A 174 10.70 11.09 12.71
CA TRP A 174 9.47 11.83 12.97
C TRP A 174 9.38 12.23 14.44
N THR A 175 9.28 13.51 14.69
CA THR A 175 9.04 14.04 16.05
C THR A 175 7.62 14.58 16.11
N VAL A 176 6.87 14.17 17.13
CA VAL A 176 5.47 14.54 17.32
C VAL A 176 5.21 14.83 18.80
N GLU A 177 4.39 15.83 19.11
CA GLU A 177 3.99 16.10 20.48
C GLU A 177 3.19 14.93 21.06
N LEU A 178 3.39 14.63 22.33
CA LEU A 178 2.74 13.50 23.00
C LEU A 178 1.22 13.60 22.95
N LYS A 179 0.68 14.81 23.08
CA LYS A 179 -0.76 15.06 22.99
C LYS A 179 -1.31 14.69 21.63
N ASP A 180 -0.65 15.17 20.57
CA ASP A 180 -1.09 14.96 19.20
C ASP A 180 -0.99 13.47 18.81
N LEU A 181 0.09 12.80 19.22
CA LEU A 181 0.27 11.38 19.00
C LEU A 181 -0.87 10.56 19.64
N ARG A 182 -1.23 10.87 20.88
CA ARG A 182 -2.35 10.22 21.57
C ARG A 182 -3.67 10.41 20.85
N GLU A 183 -3.93 11.63 20.38
CA GLU A 183 -5.12 11.95 19.62
C GLU A 183 -5.16 11.21 18.27
N LEU A 184 -4.06 11.19 17.52
CA LEU A 184 -3.93 10.47 16.27
C LEU A 184 -4.14 8.96 16.44
N MET A 185 -3.57 8.38 17.50
CA MET A 185 -3.70 6.96 17.79
C MET A 185 -5.05 6.60 18.42
N GLY A 186 -5.89 7.56 18.76
CA GLY A 186 -7.13 7.33 19.53
C GLY A 186 -6.88 6.78 20.94
N ALA A 187 -5.75 7.13 21.55
CA ALA A 187 -5.32 6.68 22.89
C ALA A 187 -5.63 7.75 23.97
N THR A 188 -6.81 8.34 23.91
CA THR A 188 -7.24 9.46 24.79
C THR A 188 -8.07 9.02 25.98
N ASN A 189 -8.27 7.71 26.18
CA ASN A 189 -9.00 7.18 27.32
C ASN A 189 -8.20 7.34 28.64
N LYS A 190 -8.90 7.32 29.77
CA LYS A 190 -8.31 7.48 31.11
C LYS A 190 -7.15 6.51 31.39
N ASN A 191 -7.22 5.29 30.84
CA ASN A 191 -6.17 4.29 31.02
C ASN A 191 -4.83 4.68 30.36
N ASN A 192 -4.87 5.53 29.33
CA ASN A 192 -3.68 6.00 28.61
C ASN A 192 -3.29 7.46 29.00
N GLU A 193 -3.88 8.03 30.03
CA GLU A 193 -3.64 9.41 30.45
C GLU A 193 -2.21 9.61 30.95
N SER A 194 -1.67 8.65 31.71
CA SER A 194 -0.28 8.69 32.15
C SER A 194 0.66 8.30 31.00
N PHE A 195 1.85 8.93 30.93
CA PHE A 195 2.87 8.52 29.97
C PHE A 195 3.30 7.06 30.17
N ARG A 196 3.35 6.59 31.41
CA ARG A 196 3.72 5.20 31.72
C ARG A 196 2.81 4.19 31.02
N GLU A 197 1.51 4.40 31.06
CA GLU A 197 0.55 3.48 30.41
C GLU A 197 0.57 3.62 28.90
N PHE A 198 0.66 4.84 28.39
CA PHE A 198 0.81 5.07 26.95
C PHE A 198 2.12 4.47 26.39
N ASN A 199 3.21 4.53 27.16
CA ASN A 199 4.47 3.90 26.78
C ASN A 199 4.35 2.38 26.59
N LYS A 200 3.52 1.70 27.40
CA LYS A 200 3.24 0.27 27.20
C LYS A 200 2.52 0.02 25.87
N VAL A 201 1.65 0.94 25.46
CA VAL A 201 0.99 0.87 24.14
C VAL A 201 2.02 1.03 23.02
N LEU A 202 2.94 2.00 23.13
CA LEU A 202 4.00 2.22 22.15
C LEU A 202 4.95 1.02 22.06
N GLN A 203 5.38 0.43 23.18
CA GLN A 203 6.21 -0.78 23.19
C GLN A 203 5.55 -1.95 22.46
N LYS A 204 4.25 -2.17 22.70
CA LYS A 204 3.49 -3.22 21.97
C LYS A 204 3.37 -2.90 20.49
N CYS A 205 3.23 -1.62 20.11
CA CYS A 205 3.22 -1.25 18.70
C CYS A 205 4.58 -1.49 18.05
N GLU A 206 5.68 -1.17 18.73
CA GLU A 206 7.03 -1.43 18.27
C GLU A 206 7.28 -2.93 18.02
N GLU A 207 6.96 -3.78 19.01
CA GLU A 207 7.06 -5.23 18.89
C GLU A 207 6.21 -5.78 17.73
N ASP A 208 4.97 -5.31 17.58
CA ASP A 208 4.01 -5.81 16.59
C ASP A 208 4.41 -5.36 15.17
N ILE A 209 4.67 -4.08 14.98
CA ILE A 209 5.06 -3.50 13.66
C ILE A 209 6.40 -4.09 13.20
N ASN A 210 7.44 -4.04 14.04
CA ASN A 210 8.77 -4.53 13.70
C ASN A 210 8.79 -6.03 13.39
N LYS A 211 7.82 -6.80 13.90
CA LYS A 211 7.72 -8.23 13.65
C LYS A 211 7.04 -8.58 12.32
N VAL A 212 5.99 -7.85 11.93
CA VAL A 212 5.07 -8.32 10.87
C VAL A 212 4.99 -7.43 9.65
N THR A 213 5.62 -6.23 9.67
CA THR A 213 5.55 -5.28 8.55
C THR A 213 6.90 -5.10 7.86
N ASP A 214 6.91 -4.32 6.78
CA ASP A 214 8.07 -3.97 5.97
C ASP A 214 8.95 -2.84 6.54
N ILE A 215 8.58 -2.30 7.71
CA ILE A 215 9.35 -1.28 8.40
C ILE A 215 9.75 -1.74 9.80
N GLU A 216 10.82 -1.15 10.30
CA GLU A 216 11.22 -1.19 11.70
C GLU A 216 11.33 0.23 12.24
N PHE A 217 10.97 0.42 13.50
CA PHE A 217 11.16 1.69 14.16
C PHE A 217 11.63 1.50 15.60
N GLU A 218 12.28 2.52 16.09
CA GLU A 218 12.61 2.77 17.49
C GLU A 218 12.08 4.13 17.89
N TYR A 219 11.86 4.36 19.17
CA TYR A 219 11.42 5.67 19.62
C TYR A 219 12.12 6.14 20.91
N GLU A 220 12.26 7.44 21.01
CA GLU A 220 12.84 8.14 22.16
C GLU A 220 11.86 9.16 22.71
N LYS A 221 11.80 9.30 24.04
CA LYS A 221 11.01 10.35 24.69
C LYS A 221 11.80 11.66 24.74
N ILE A 222 11.17 12.76 24.35
CA ILE A 222 11.71 14.10 24.54
C ILE A 222 11.06 14.70 25.77
N THR A 223 11.87 15.03 26.79
CA THR A 223 11.40 15.53 28.07
C THR A 223 11.71 17.02 28.27
N ARG A 224 10.84 17.72 28.98
CA ARG A 224 11.11 19.06 29.52
C ARG A 224 10.92 18.98 31.03
N GLY A 225 12.03 18.98 31.76
CA GLY A 225 12.04 18.65 33.18
C GLY A 225 11.61 17.20 33.41
N ARG A 226 10.62 16.99 34.28
CA ARG A 226 10.09 15.64 34.60
C ARG A 226 8.98 15.17 33.62
N LEU A 227 8.53 16.02 32.72
CA LEU A 227 7.39 15.73 31.85
C LEU A 227 7.86 15.35 30.45
N THR A 228 7.32 14.23 29.90
CA THR A 228 7.48 13.87 28.51
C THR A 228 6.59 14.79 27.67
N ARG A 229 7.17 15.48 26.68
CA ARG A 229 6.49 16.43 25.80
C ARG A 229 6.26 15.89 24.41
N ALA A 230 7.24 15.17 23.87
CA ALA A 230 7.19 14.66 22.53
C ALA A 230 7.82 13.26 22.44
N ILE A 231 7.55 12.57 21.36
CA ILE A 231 8.17 11.31 20.99
C ILE A 231 8.90 11.53 19.66
N LYS A 232 10.13 11.07 19.58
CA LYS A 232 10.92 11.02 18.35
C LYS A 232 11.00 9.57 17.90
N PHE A 233 10.49 9.29 16.70
CA PHE A 233 10.60 8.00 16.03
C PHE A 233 11.81 8.02 15.09
N LYS A 234 12.55 6.91 15.04
CA LYS A 234 13.56 6.59 14.02
C LYS A 234 13.01 5.43 13.22
N ILE A 235 12.90 5.58 11.92
CA ILE A 235 12.16 4.66 11.05
C ILE A 235 13.11 4.16 9.96
N LYS A 236 13.12 2.86 9.68
CA LYS A 236 13.89 2.27 8.59
C LYS A 236 13.07 1.18 7.89
N LYS A 237 13.41 0.91 6.63
CA LYS A 237 12.90 -0.28 5.95
C LYS A 237 13.49 -1.51 6.62
N ARG A 238 12.72 -2.57 6.69
CA ARG A 238 13.20 -3.88 7.12
C ARG A 238 13.93 -4.53 5.96
N ALA A 239 15.07 -5.18 6.21
CA ALA A 239 15.83 -5.88 5.18
C ALA A 239 15.02 -7.03 4.58
N ALA A 240 15.03 -7.15 3.26
CA ALA A 240 14.17 -8.03 2.47
C ALA A 240 14.28 -9.54 2.79
N GLU A 241 15.30 -9.99 3.50
CA GLU A 241 15.49 -11.40 3.86
C GLU A 241 14.41 -12.01 4.78
N GLN A 242 13.56 -11.18 5.40
CA GLN A 242 12.51 -11.66 6.31
C GLN A 242 11.08 -11.34 5.85
N ALA A 243 10.92 -10.67 4.73
CA ALA A 243 9.63 -10.28 4.15
C ALA A 243 9.34 -11.01 2.84
N GLN A 244 9.77 -12.28 2.69
CA GLN A 244 9.29 -13.11 1.58
C GLN A 244 7.80 -13.40 1.77
N ILE A 245 6.99 -12.49 1.25
CA ILE A 245 5.67 -12.82 0.73
C ILE A 245 5.95 -13.40 -0.66
N ASP A 246 5.64 -14.68 -0.85
CA ASP A 246 5.88 -15.39 -2.11
C ASP A 246 5.46 -14.54 -3.33
N GLY A 247 6.43 -14.14 -4.13
CA GLY A 247 6.26 -13.65 -5.49
C GLY A 247 5.92 -12.17 -5.69
N GLN A 248 5.90 -11.32 -4.66
CA GLN A 248 5.72 -9.87 -4.82
C GLN A 248 7.04 -9.14 -4.54
N MET A 249 7.64 -8.60 -5.61
CA MET A 249 8.68 -7.57 -5.45
C MET A 249 8.05 -6.32 -4.83
N ASP A 250 8.63 -5.84 -3.74
CA ASP A 250 8.20 -4.60 -3.10
C ASP A 250 8.43 -3.44 -4.08
N ILE A 251 7.40 -2.61 -4.28
CA ILE A 251 7.48 -1.43 -5.14
C ILE A 251 8.57 -0.45 -4.67
N TYR A 252 9.06 -0.65 -3.44
CA TYR A 252 10.16 0.11 -2.83
C TYR A 252 11.55 -0.48 -3.04
N ASP A 253 11.69 -1.62 -3.70
CA ASP A 253 12.98 -2.17 -4.16
C ASP A 253 13.51 -1.44 -5.40
N PHE A 254 12.76 -0.45 -5.91
CA PHE A 254 13.26 0.50 -6.90
C PHE A 254 14.08 1.58 -6.21
N PRO A 255 15.28 1.91 -6.73
CA PRO A 255 16.11 2.99 -6.17
C PRO A 255 15.33 4.30 -6.15
N GLU A 256 15.37 4.96 -5.00
CA GLU A 256 14.66 6.19 -4.66
C GLU A 256 14.78 7.27 -5.73
N TYR A 257 13.65 7.73 -6.25
CA TYR A 257 13.55 9.05 -6.85
C TYR A 257 13.57 10.10 -5.73
N CYS A 258 14.73 10.68 -5.44
CA CYS A 258 14.88 11.89 -4.64
C CYS A 258 15.12 13.08 -5.54
N PRO A 259 14.21 14.06 -5.64
CA PRO A 259 14.58 15.38 -6.14
C PRO A 259 15.34 16.13 -5.03
N ASP A 260 16.54 16.61 -5.39
CA ASP A 260 17.40 17.54 -4.66
C ASP A 260 18.12 17.04 -3.39
N SER A 261 19.34 16.54 -3.58
CA SER A 261 20.49 16.90 -2.73
C SER A 261 21.78 16.74 -3.48
N ASP A 262 22.45 17.85 -3.71
CA ASP A 262 23.85 17.93 -4.11
C ASP A 262 24.78 17.21 -3.14
N GLN A 263 25.78 16.56 -3.72
CA GLN A 263 27.13 16.18 -3.24
C GLN A 263 27.39 14.74 -2.82
N THR A 264 28.03 14.09 -3.81
CA THR A 264 29.26 13.24 -3.73
C THR A 264 29.41 12.17 -2.66
N ALA A 265 29.30 10.92 -3.06
CA ALA A 265 30.42 9.95 -3.21
C ALA A 265 29.94 8.52 -3.53
N GLY A 266 30.32 8.02 -4.68
CA GLY A 266 30.74 6.64 -4.91
C GLY A 266 29.70 5.51 -4.79
N GLY A 267 28.71 5.46 -5.69
CA GLY A 267 27.87 4.31 -5.94
C GLY A 267 26.92 4.65 -7.08
N GLN A 268 27.17 4.14 -8.28
CA GLN A 268 26.46 4.49 -9.51
C GLN A 268 24.97 4.15 -9.40
N ASN A 269 24.13 5.12 -8.98
CA ASN A 269 22.71 5.16 -9.32
C ASN A 269 22.59 5.94 -10.62
N GLU A 270 22.58 5.22 -11.75
CA GLU A 270 22.36 5.83 -13.05
C GLU A 270 20.90 6.29 -13.15
N VAL A 271 20.71 7.60 -13.20
CA VAL A 271 19.46 8.20 -13.71
C VAL A 271 19.31 7.70 -15.14
N LEU A 272 18.25 6.91 -15.41
CA LEU A 272 17.95 6.46 -16.77
C LEU A 272 17.65 7.71 -17.62
N ASP A 273 18.46 7.95 -18.66
CA ASP A 273 18.16 8.96 -19.68
C ASP A 273 16.77 8.73 -20.26
N GLY A 274 16.10 9.74 -20.78
CA GLY A 274 14.71 9.66 -21.22
C GLY A 274 14.40 8.47 -22.14
N LYS A 275 15.33 8.05 -23.01
CA LYS A 275 15.17 6.87 -23.86
C LYS A 275 15.22 5.55 -23.09
N PHE A 276 16.11 5.43 -22.09
CA PHE A 276 16.19 4.23 -21.25
C PHE A 276 14.99 4.07 -20.32
N ALA A 277 14.44 5.18 -19.84
CA ALA A 277 13.19 5.16 -19.08
C ALA A 277 12.04 4.63 -19.95
N LEU A 278 11.95 5.07 -21.20
CA LEU A 278 10.96 4.61 -22.17
C LEU A 278 11.11 3.11 -22.46
N TRP A 279 12.33 2.63 -22.73
CA TRP A 279 12.57 1.21 -23.00
C TRP A 279 12.38 0.33 -21.77
N SER A 280 12.70 0.84 -20.58
CA SER A 280 12.43 0.15 -19.32
C SER A 280 10.92 -0.06 -19.11
N GLU A 281 10.13 0.98 -19.39
CA GLU A 281 8.66 0.89 -19.33
C GLU A 281 8.11 -0.19 -20.26
N SER A 282 8.65 -0.36 -21.48
CA SER A 282 8.22 -1.39 -22.42
C SER A 282 8.36 -2.80 -21.88
N CYS A 283 9.31 -3.02 -20.98
CA CYS A 283 9.60 -4.29 -20.31
C CYS A 283 9.14 -4.31 -18.85
N SER A 284 8.16 -3.48 -18.47
CA SER A 284 7.63 -3.36 -17.10
C SER A 284 8.73 -3.13 -16.05
N ASN A 285 9.80 -2.43 -16.42
CA ASN A 285 10.97 -2.12 -15.59
C ASN A 285 11.70 -3.38 -15.05
N GLU A 286 11.61 -4.50 -15.75
CA GLU A 286 12.19 -5.78 -15.30
C GLU A 286 13.71 -5.87 -15.52
N PHE A 287 14.26 -5.13 -16.51
CA PHE A 287 15.65 -5.26 -16.92
C PHE A 287 16.51 -4.07 -16.49
N SER A 288 17.78 -4.35 -16.12
CA SER A 288 18.75 -3.31 -15.78
C SER A 288 19.13 -2.46 -17.02
N ARG A 289 19.73 -1.28 -16.78
CA ARG A 289 20.19 -0.41 -17.87
C ARG A 289 21.10 -1.14 -18.89
N SER A 290 22.08 -1.89 -18.41
CA SER A 290 22.96 -2.66 -19.29
C SER A 290 22.24 -3.73 -20.10
N GLN A 291 21.20 -4.36 -19.53
CA GLN A 291 20.34 -5.31 -20.21
C GLN A 291 19.46 -4.64 -21.26
N LEU A 292 18.93 -3.44 -20.95
CA LEU A 292 18.15 -2.64 -21.91
C LEU A 292 19.01 -2.14 -23.07
N GLU A 293 20.25 -1.73 -22.81
CA GLU A 293 21.21 -1.35 -23.86
C GLU A 293 21.46 -2.54 -24.82
N GLU A 294 21.68 -3.74 -24.28
CA GLU A 294 21.88 -4.95 -25.08
C GLU A 294 20.63 -5.30 -25.89
N LEU A 295 19.44 -5.22 -25.29
CA LEU A 295 18.16 -5.50 -25.98
C LEU A 295 17.86 -4.45 -27.05
N ALA A 296 18.12 -3.17 -26.78
CA ALA A 296 17.92 -2.09 -27.77
C ALA A 296 18.87 -2.21 -28.95
N LEU A 297 20.14 -2.51 -28.70
CA LEU A 297 21.12 -2.76 -29.77
C LEU A 297 20.69 -3.91 -30.68
N LEU A 298 20.16 -4.99 -30.14
CA LEU A 298 19.63 -6.11 -30.90
C LEU A 298 18.35 -5.73 -31.66
N ALA A 299 17.49 -4.91 -31.04
CA ALA A 299 16.26 -4.43 -31.64
C ALA A 299 16.49 -3.45 -32.80
N GLU A 300 17.59 -2.68 -32.80
CA GLU A 300 17.98 -1.80 -33.92
C GLU A 300 18.08 -2.55 -35.26
N GLY A 301 18.43 -3.84 -35.25
CA GLY A 301 18.46 -4.66 -36.45
C GLY A 301 17.09 -5.00 -37.03
N HIS A 302 16.01 -4.77 -36.29
CA HIS A 302 14.62 -5.12 -36.63
C HIS A 302 13.68 -3.91 -36.74
N VAL A 303 14.23 -2.68 -36.56
CA VAL A 303 13.48 -1.42 -36.58
C VAL A 303 14.09 -0.47 -37.62
N GLU A 304 13.25 0.14 -38.46
CA GLU A 304 13.74 1.12 -39.45
C GLU A 304 14.20 2.41 -38.76
N TYR A 305 15.39 2.89 -39.15
CA TYR A 305 15.95 4.15 -38.65
C TYR A 305 15.68 5.28 -39.64
N ASP A 306 14.93 6.31 -39.21
CA ASP A 306 14.74 7.55 -39.96
C ASP A 306 15.65 8.65 -39.35
N PRO A 307 16.70 9.11 -40.06
CA PRO A 307 17.59 10.18 -39.58
C PRO A 307 16.87 11.52 -39.37
N ALA A 308 15.70 11.72 -40.00
CA ALA A 308 14.94 12.97 -39.89
C ALA A 308 14.12 13.05 -38.60
N ASP A 309 13.84 11.90 -37.94
CA ASP A 309 13.09 11.83 -36.67
C ASP A 309 13.70 10.81 -35.71
N PRO A 310 14.80 11.14 -35.02
CA PRO A 310 15.45 10.23 -34.07
C PRO A 310 14.56 9.82 -32.90
N GLY A 311 13.63 10.67 -32.47
CA GLY A 311 12.69 10.37 -31.37
C GLY A 311 11.68 9.30 -31.74
N ARG A 312 11.34 9.17 -33.01
CA ARG A 312 10.50 8.10 -33.54
C ARG A 312 11.20 6.75 -33.46
N HIS A 313 12.50 6.70 -33.72
CA HIS A 313 13.28 5.47 -33.61
C HIS A 313 13.26 4.89 -32.19
N ASP A 314 13.42 5.71 -31.16
CA ASP A 314 13.33 5.28 -29.75
C ASP A 314 11.92 4.75 -29.41
N LEU A 315 10.87 5.33 -29.98
CA LEU A 315 9.48 4.86 -29.86
C LEU A 315 9.25 3.53 -30.58
N ASP A 316 9.85 3.35 -31.76
CA ASP A 316 9.72 2.10 -32.52
C ASP A 316 10.44 0.95 -31.81
N ILE A 317 11.62 1.20 -31.20
CA ILE A 317 12.30 0.26 -30.29
C ILE A 317 11.41 -0.06 -29.08
N TYR A 318 10.78 0.94 -28.45
CA TYR A 318 9.83 0.74 -27.35
C TYR A 318 8.71 -0.22 -27.76
N HIS A 319 8.04 0.03 -28.87
CA HIS A 319 6.94 -0.81 -29.36
C HIS A 319 7.40 -2.23 -29.74
N TYR A 320 8.61 -2.35 -30.26
CA TYR A 320 9.20 -3.64 -30.59
C TYR A 320 9.46 -4.46 -29.33
N LEU A 321 10.15 -3.87 -28.35
CA LEU A 321 10.44 -4.52 -27.07
C LEU A 321 9.16 -4.88 -26.31
N LEU A 322 8.15 -4.01 -26.31
CA LEU A 322 6.84 -4.27 -25.68
C LEU A 322 6.16 -5.52 -26.27
N ARG A 323 6.22 -5.71 -27.61
CA ARG A 323 5.66 -6.91 -28.25
C ARG A 323 6.39 -8.18 -27.80
N LYS A 324 7.73 -8.15 -27.80
CA LYS A 324 8.55 -9.29 -27.36
C LYS A 324 8.36 -9.59 -25.88
N TYR A 325 8.24 -8.57 -25.06
CA TYR A 325 8.00 -8.73 -23.63
C TYR A 325 6.63 -9.35 -23.34
N LYS A 326 5.58 -9.01 -24.09
CA LYS A 326 4.27 -9.70 -24.01
C LYS A 326 4.38 -11.20 -24.31
N SER A 327 5.22 -11.58 -25.27
CA SER A 327 5.47 -12.99 -25.58
C SER A 327 6.21 -13.69 -24.45
N LEU A 328 7.17 -13.00 -23.80
CA LEU A 328 7.86 -13.48 -22.61
C LEU A 328 6.89 -13.67 -21.42
N GLN A 329 5.98 -12.73 -21.18
CA GLN A 329 4.99 -12.84 -20.10
C GLN A 329 4.07 -14.04 -20.21
N ASN A 330 3.72 -14.44 -21.44
CA ASN A 330 2.86 -15.59 -21.72
C ASN A 330 3.58 -16.94 -21.60
N LYS A 331 4.91 -16.96 -21.40
CA LYS A 331 5.72 -18.18 -21.33
C LYS A 331 5.96 -18.59 -19.88
N GLN A 332 5.47 -19.76 -19.49
CA GLN A 332 5.74 -20.34 -18.17
C GLN A 332 7.05 -21.17 -18.15
N GLY A 333 7.71 -21.23 -17.01
CA GLY A 333 8.89 -22.09 -16.78
C GLY A 333 10.21 -21.55 -17.35
N VAL A 334 10.30 -20.27 -17.66
CA VAL A 334 11.53 -19.64 -18.16
C VAL A 334 12.57 -19.52 -17.04
N LYS A 335 13.73 -20.18 -17.16
CA LYS A 335 14.81 -20.15 -16.17
C LYS A 335 15.54 -18.80 -16.08
N SER A 336 15.67 -18.08 -17.20
CA SER A 336 16.27 -16.76 -17.28
C SER A 336 15.39 -15.89 -18.17
N ARG A 337 14.67 -14.94 -17.57
CA ARG A 337 13.75 -14.08 -18.31
C ARG A 337 14.51 -13.15 -19.25
N PHE A 338 15.63 -12.58 -18.83
CA PHE A 338 16.50 -11.79 -19.70
C PHE A 338 17.06 -12.62 -20.87
N GLY A 339 17.60 -13.81 -20.60
CA GLY A 339 18.11 -14.70 -21.67
C GLY A 339 17.04 -15.10 -22.68
N TYR A 340 15.80 -15.33 -22.22
CA TYR A 340 14.68 -15.61 -23.12
C TYR A 340 14.20 -14.37 -23.90
N MET A 341 14.17 -13.20 -23.25
CA MET A 341 13.88 -11.94 -23.93
C MET A 341 14.91 -11.64 -25.03
N LYS A 342 16.19 -11.83 -24.73
CA LYS A 342 17.27 -11.71 -25.72
C LYS A 342 17.05 -12.64 -26.90
N TYR A 343 16.74 -13.91 -26.66
CA TYR A 343 16.42 -14.88 -27.69
C TYR A 343 15.24 -14.43 -28.58
N LEU A 344 14.16 -13.90 -27.98
CA LEU A 344 12.99 -13.39 -28.71
C LEU A 344 13.33 -12.19 -29.62
N VAL A 345 14.23 -11.32 -29.16
CA VAL A 345 14.69 -10.14 -29.91
C VAL A 345 15.64 -10.56 -31.03
N GLU A 346 16.65 -11.41 -30.75
CA GLU A 346 17.64 -11.86 -31.74
C GLU A 346 17.01 -12.64 -32.90
N ASN A 347 15.99 -13.45 -32.63
CA ASN A 347 15.36 -14.31 -33.63
C ASN A 347 14.06 -13.75 -34.20
N ASP A 348 13.67 -12.56 -33.77
CA ASP A 348 12.41 -11.88 -34.15
C ASP A 348 11.14 -12.75 -33.98
N VAL A 349 11.07 -13.59 -32.94
CA VAL A 349 9.98 -14.54 -32.67
C VAL A 349 9.09 -14.10 -31.53
#